data_f7cb6a32cc90b532559c549b8fea5001
#
_entry.id   f7cb6a32cc90b532559c549b8fea5001
#
_cell.length_a   1.000
_cell.length_b   1.000
_cell.length_c   1.000
_cell.angle_alpha   90.00
_cell.angle_beta   90.00
_cell.angle_gamma   90.00
#
_symmetry.space_group_name_H-M   'P 1'
#
loop_
_entity.id
_entity.type
_entity.pdbx_description
1 polymer ?
#
loop_
_entity_poly.entity_id
_entity_poly.type
_entity_poly.pdbx_seq_one_letter_code
_entity_poly.pdbx_strand_id
1 'polypeptide(L)'
;MKKIIFIFLLLISFSLTAQNIFWEQVGLKVNQGSSNFVLELVEGFYTSIEKPEGVAISLDAVMFKPEGYEATHFLTFAGSAEDLAKLRELRSGSVYMEYNQNMLKFSKITSITSGSTLMRMNLDKGNYPIAQLWQWNVKDPEVFMNEFISLTKSFPQDGYLSIGRISQGSGPNGESHYIYTTHKDYGSALSWGPKNEKEQVAFVKFQKKTNPTSDYLGTVTVRNVKSWN
;
A
#
# COMPACT_ATOMS: atom_id res chain seq x y z
N MET A 1 59.87 6.21 -24.71
CA MET A 1 59.32 6.02 -23.35
C MET A 1 57.84 6.32 -23.42
N LYS A 2 57.00 5.25 -23.46
CA LYS A 2 55.53 5.38 -23.55
C LYS A 2 54.97 5.42 -22.13
N LYS A 3 54.32 6.56 -21.75
CA LYS A 3 53.61 6.68 -20.48
C LYS A 3 52.25 5.99 -20.62
N ILE A 4 52.06 4.89 -19.89
CA ILE A 4 50.80 4.20 -19.74
C ILE A 4 50.03 4.94 -18.65
N ILE A 5 48.93 5.61 -19.04
CA ILE A 5 47.98 6.24 -18.10
C ILE A 5 47.00 5.13 -17.71
N PHE A 6 47.07 4.69 -16.45
CA PHE A 6 46.12 3.78 -15.85
C PHE A 6 44.89 4.58 -15.44
N ILE A 7 43.84 4.55 -16.25
CA ILE A 7 42.55 5.11 -15.86
C ILE A 7 41.85 4.08 -14.95
N PHE A 8 41.88 4.36 -13.64
CA PHE A 8 41.12 3.60 -12.65
C PHE A 8 39.64 4.04 -12.78
N LEU A 9 38.85 3.28 -13.55
CA LEU A 9 37.41 3.46 -13.61
C LEU A 9 36.85 2.97 -12.27
N LEU A 10 36.59 3.89 -11.36
CA LEU A 10 35.83 3.63 -10.14
C LEU A 10 34.39 3.36 -10.57
N LEU A 11 34.07 2.09 -10.77
CA LEU A 11 32.69 1.61 -10.84
C LEU A 11 32.07 1.79 -9.45
N ILE A 12 31.49 2.97 -9.21
CA ILE A 12 30.57 3.17 -8.10
C ILE A 12 29.34 2.35 -8.45
N SER A 13 29.33 1.11 -7.98
CA SER A 13 28.12 0.29 -7.95
C SER A 13 27.16 0.99 -6.99
N PHE A 14 26.27 1.82 -7.53
CA PHE A 14 25.06 2.20 -6.80
C PHE A 14 24.27 0.90 -6.60
N SER A 15 24.54 0.23 -5.49
CA SER A 15 23.62 -0.75 -4.97
C SER A 15 22.34 0.03 -4.62
N LEU A 16 21.42 0.11 -5.57
CA LEU A 16 20.02 0.37 -5.29
C LEU A 16 19.53 -0.83 -4.45
N THR A 17 19.84 -0.81 -3.15
CA THR A 17 19.11 -1.61 -2.19
C THR A 17 17.70 -1.05 -2.24
N ALA A 18 16.86 -1.69 -3.04
CA ALA A 18 15.43 -1.49 -2.93
C ALA A 18 15.05 -1.91 -1.51
N GLN A 19 15.07 -0.94 -0.59
CA GLN A 19 14.74 -1.18 0.80
C GLN A 19 13.32 -1.75 0.81
N ASN A 20 13.18 -2.99 1.28
CA ASN A 20 11.87 -3.62 1.38
C ASN A 20 11.01 -2.75 2.29
N ILE A 21 9.92 -2.24 1.75
CA ILE A 21 8.91 -1.55 2.55
C ILE A 21 7.96 -2.59 3.11
N PHE A 22 7.85 -2.58 4.42
CA PHE A 22 6.83 -3.30 5.16
C PHE A 22 5.68 -2.35 5.50
N TRP A 23 4.53 -2.92 5.79
CA TRP A 23 3.37 -2.14 6.19
C TRP A 23 2.51 -2.91 7.20
N GLU A 24 1.86 -2.16 8.07
CA GLU A 24 0.76 -2.62 8.91
C GLU A 24 -0.49 -1.80 8.54
N GLN A 25 -1.65 -2.44 8.48
CA GLN A 25 -2.90 -1.77 8.22
C GLN A 25 -3.97 -2.22 9.20
N VAL A 26 -4.64 -1.25 9.79
CA VAL A 26 -5.77 -1.43 10.68
C VAL A 26 -7.04 -0.99 9.95
N GLY A 27 -7.93 -1.94 9.69
CA GLY A 27 -9.26 -1.66 9.16
C GLY A 27 -10.18 -1.18 10.30
N LEU A 28 -10.79 -0.03 10.11
CA LEU A 28 -11.68 0.61 11.08
C LEU A 28 -13.10 0.73 10.50
N LYS A 29 -14.10 0.27 11.24
CA LYS A 29 -15.49 0.64 11.01
C LYS A 29 -15.81 1.84 11.90
N VAL A 30 -15.68 3.03 11.35
CA VAL A 30 -15.96 4.29 12.04
C VAL A 30 -17.47 4.50 12.12
N ASN A 31 -17.96 4.90 13.28
CA ASN A 31 -19.38 5.22 13.51
C ASN A 31 -19.80 6.39 12.61
N GLN A 32 -21.05 6.36 12.16
CA GLN A 32 -21.57 7.46 11.32
C GLN A 32 -21.42 8.82 12.01
N GLY A 33 -20.86 9.79 11.30
CA GLY A 33 -20.59 11.14 11.80
C GLY A 33 -19.32 11.28 12.66
N SER A 34 -18.56 10.19 12.91
CA SER A 34 -17.41 10.23 13.82
C SER A 34 -16.05 10.33 13.12
N SER A 35 -16.00 10.51 11.79
CA SER A 35 -14.73 10.53 11.04
C SER A 35 -13.77 11.64 11.52
N ASN A 36 -14.29 12.83 11.86
CA ASN A 36 -13.46 13.93 12.36
C ASN A 36 -12.87 13.62 13.74
N PHE A 37 -13.64 12.99 14.64
CA PHE A 37 -13.12 12.58 15.95
C PHE A 37 -12.02 11.53 15.83
N VAL A 38 -12.17 10.57 14.90
CA VAL A 38 -11.13 9.59 14.60
C VAL A 38 -9.88 10.28 14.05
N LEU A 39 -10.01 11.22 13.12
CA LEU A 39 -8.89 11.99 12.59
C LEU A 39 -8.15 12.76 13.70
N GLU A 40 -8.88 13.48 14.56
CA GLU A 40 -8.31 14.25 15.67
C GLU A 40 -7.56 13.35 16.67
N LEU A 41 -8.10 12.19 17.00
CA LEU A 41 -7.45 11.22 17.89
C LEU A 41 -6.16 10.67 17.27
N VAL A 42 -6.20 10.26 15.99
CA VAL A 42 -5.02 9.77 15.27
C VAL A 42 -3.96 10.86 15.19
N GLU A 43 -4.34 12.08 14.81
CA GLU A 43 -3.42 13.21 14.73
C GLU A 43 -2.83 13.53 16.11
N GLY A 44 -3.67 13.68 17.13
CA GLY A 44 -3.23 14.01 18.47
C GLY A 44 -2.21 13.01 19.02
N PHE A 45 -2.43 11.73 18.83
CA PHE A 45 -1.50 10.70 19.30
C PHE A 45 -0.19 10.69 18.48
N TYR A 46 -0.28 10.58 17.13
CA TYR A 46 0.93 10.40 16.31
C TYR A 46 1.76 11.68 16.14
N THR A 47 1.22 12.86 16.47
CA THR A 47 2.01 14.10 16.57
C THR A 47 2.61 14.30 17.97
N SER A 48 2.11 13.61 19.00
CA SER A 48 2.63 13.70 20.36
C SER A 48 3.81 12.79 20.65
N ILE A 49 4.08 11.80 19.78
CA ILE A 49 5.19 10.87 19.91
C ILE A 49 6.31 11.23 18.93
N GLU A 50 7.55 10.89 19.29
CA GLU A 50 8.70 11.02 18.39
C GLU A 50 8.71 9.84 17.40
N LYS A 51 7.89 9.97 16.36
CA LYS A 51 7.75 8.97 15.31
C LYS A 51 9.08 8.76 14.58
N PRO A 52 9.52 7.50 14.28
CA PRO A 52 10.68 7.27 13.43
C PRO A 52 10.53 7.94 12.07
N GLU A 53 11.57 8.66 11.60
CA GLU A 53 11.53 9.42 10.33
C GLU A 53 11.19 8.53 9.11
N GLY A 54 11.63 7.25 9.12
CA GLY A 54 11.38 6.29 8.06
C GLY A 54 9.95 5.75 8.01
N VAL A 55 9.04 6.18 8.90
CA VAL A 55 7.65 5.71 8.92
C VAL A 55 6.70 6.74 8.36
N ALA A 56 5.99 6.36 7.31
CA ALA A 56 4.80 7.07 6.82
C ALA A 56 3.54 6.49 7.50
N ILE A 57 2.65 7.37 7.93
CA ILE A 57 1.34 7.00 8.48
C ILE A 57 0.27 7.64 7.61
N SER A 58 -0.78 6.90 7.23
CA SER A 58 -1.94 7.45 6.52
C SER A 58 -3.25 7.03 7.17
N LEU A 59 -4.22 7.93 7.15
CA LEU A 59 -5.62 7.66 7.39
C LEU A 59 -6.38 7.84 6.09
N ASP A 60 -7.02 6.78 5.61
CA ASP A 60 -7.71 6.73 4.34
C ASP A 60 -9.19 6.39 4.54
N ALA A 61 -10.10 7.11 3.89
CA ALA A 61 -11.53 6.83 3.90
C ALA A 61 -11.89 5.92 2.72
N VAL A 62 -12.62 4.83 3.00
CA VAL A 62 -13.09 3.88 1.99
C VAL A 62 -14.25 4.49 1.21
N MET A 63 -14.11 4.56 -0.11
CA MET A 63 -15.13 5.04 -1.04
C MET A 63 -15.94 3.89 -1.64
N PHE A 64 -15.24 2.85 -2.11
CA PHE A 64 -15.83 1.64 -2.70
C PHE A 64 -15.13 0.41 -2.15
N LYS A 65 -15.89 -0.65 -1.96
CA LYS A 65 -15.40 -1.90 -1.38
C LYS A 65 -16.23 -3.09 -1.85
N PRO A 66 -15.66 -4.30 -1.91
CA PRO A 66 -16.41 -5.53 -2.15
C PRO A 66 -17.47 -5.77 -1.06
N GLU A 67 -18.46 -6.59 -1.38
CA GLU A 67 -19.41 -7.09 -0.40
C GLU A 67 -18.69 -7.83 0.74
N GLY A 68 -19.23 -7.73 1.96
CA GLY A 68 -18.60 -8.32 3.16
C GLY A 68 -17.46 -7.50 3.78
N TYR A 69 -16.94 -6.49 3.10
CA TYR A 69 -15.92 -5.63 3.65
C TYR A 69 -16.51 -4.62 4.64
N GLU A 70 -16.20 -4.72 5.93
CA GLU A 70 -16.81 -3.85 6.96
C GLU A 70 -16.09 -2.51 7.12
N ALA A 71 -14.77 -2.45 6.87
CA ALA A 71 -13.97 -1.24 7.07
C ALA A 71 -14.55 -0.04 6.29
N THR A 72 -14.56 1.12 6.95
CA THR A 72 -14.88 2.43 6.38
C THR A 72 -13.66 3.33 6.29
N HIS A 73 -12.61 3.00 7.04
CA HIS A 73 -11.32 3.70 7.04
C HIS A 73 -10.19 2.68 7.20
N PHE A 74 -9.01 3.05 6.72
CA PHE A 74 -7.76 2.35 6.99
C PHE A 74 -6.77 3.29 7.66
N LEU A 75 -6.16 2.82 8.74
CA LEU A 75 -4.98 3.44 9.32
C LEU A 75 -3.79 2.56 8.95
N THR A 76 -2.90 3.10 8.12
CA THR A 76 -1.76 2.36 7.53
C THR A 76 -0.45 2.95 8.01
N PHE A 77 0.50 2.09 8.34
CA PHE A 77 1.87 2.40 8.72
C PHE A 77 2.79 1.73 7.74
N ALA A 78 3.72 2.47 7.13
CA ALA A 78 4.66 1.92 6.14
C ALA A 78 6.09 2.41 6.41
N GLY A 79 7.07 1.51 6.33
CA GLY A 79 8.47 1.84 6.58
C GLY A 79 9.37 0.62 6.50
N SER A 80 10.60 0.73 6.99
CA SER A 80 11.47 -0.41 7.21
C SER A 80 10.92 -1.29 8.35
N ALA A 81 11.32 -2.57 8.40
CA ALA A 81 10.94 -3.44 9.52
C ALA A 81 11.44 -2.91 10.86
N GLU A 82 12.64 -2.30 10.88
CA GLU A 82 13.24 -1.70 12.08
C GLU A 82 12.43 -0.49 12.55
N ASP A 83 12.07 0.42 11.64
CA ASP A 83 11.31 1.63 12.00
C ASP A 83 9.88 1.29 12.45
N LEU A 84 9.23 0.31 11.81
CA LEU A 84 7.92 -0.18 12.28
C LEU A 84 8.01 -0.84 13.66
N ALA A 85 9.10 -1.57 13.96
CA ALA A 85 9.33 -2.14 15.29
C ALA A 85 9.48 -1.03 16.35
N LYS A 86 10.28 0.02 16.06
CA LYS A 86 10.42 1.19 16.94
C LYS A 86 9.06 1.90 17.15
N LEU A 87 8.30 2.11 16.08
CA LEU A 87 6.95 2.69 16.20
C LEU A 87 6.05 1.83 17.09
N ARG A 88 6.16 0.49 17.00
CA ARG A 88 5.36 -0.41 17.81
C ARG A 88 5.69 -0.31 19.30
N GLU A 89 6.97 -0.11 19.65
CA GLU A 89 7.38 0.16 21.05
C GLU A 89 6.77 1.46 21.57
N LEU A 90 6.71 2.51 20.76
CA LEU A 90 6.08 3.78 21.12
C LEU A 90 4.55 3.66 21.29
N ARG A 91 3.93 2.67 20.64
CA ARG A 91 2.51 2.31 20.82
C ARG A 91 2.33 1.43 22.07
N SER A 92 2.74 1.93 23.22
CA SER A 92 2.68 1.27 24.53
C SER A 92 2.43 2.27 25.65
N GLY A 93 2.18 1.77 26.86
CA GLY A 93 1.99 2.61 28.04
C GLY A 93 0.61 3.28 28.13
N SER A 94 0.44 4.13 29.14
CA SER A 94 -0.88 4.72 29.49
C SER A 94 -1.44 5.64 28.43
N VAL A 95 -0.59 6.44 27.78
CA VAL A 95 -1.01 7.38 26.71
C VAL A 95 -1.58 6.64 25.50
N TYR A 96 -0.91 5.55 25.08
CA TYR A 96 -1.42 4.72 24.01
C TYR A 96 -2.70 3.97 24.40
N MET A 97 -2.80 3.51 25.64
CA MET A 97 -4.02 2.88 26.14
C MET A 97 -5.19 3.85 26.13
N GLU A 98 -4.99 5.10 26.56
CA GLU A 98 -6.01 6.14 26.50
C GLU A 98 -6.45 6.43 25.06
N TYR A 99 -5.47 6.59 24.14
CA TYR A 99 -5.76 6.72 22.70
C TYR A 99 -6.64 5.58 22.19
N ASN A 100 -6.28 4.33 22.47
CA ASN A 100 -7.06 3.17 22.04
C ASN A 100 -8.47 3.15 22.63
N GLN A 101 -8.62 3.46 23.93
CA GLN A 101 -9.92 3.54 24.58
C GLN A 101 -10.81 4.61 23.94
N ASN A 102 -10.21 5.75 23.58
CA ASN A 102 -10.95 6.82 22.89
C ASN A 102 -11.30 6.43 21.44
N MET A 103 -10.40 5.78 20.72
CA MET A 103 -10.67 5.24 19.37
C MET A 103 -11.86 4.27 19.37
N LEU A 104 -11.96 3.39 20.37
CA LEU A 104 -13.04 2.40 20.50
C LEU A 104 -14.42 3.01 20.79
N LYS A 105 -14.50 4.27 21.24
CA LYS A 105 -15.77 5.00 21.39
C LYS A 105 -16.37 5.39 20.03
N PHE A 106 -15.53 5.60 19.01
CA PHE A 106 -15.91 6.12 17.70
C PHE A 106 -15.73 5.12 16.56
N SER A 107 -15.07 4.00 16.82
CA SER A 107 -14.78 2.99 15.79
C SER A 107 -14.66 1.58 16.37
N LYS A 108 -14.76 0.60 15.48
CA LYS A 108 -14.46 -0.81 15.76
C LYS A 108 -13.35 -1.27 14.81
N ILE A 109 -12.36 -1.98 15.33
CA ILE A 109 -11.36 -2.66 14.50
C ILE A 109 -12.02 -3.83 13.78
N THR A 110 -11.89 -3.88 12.47
CA THR A 110 -12.46 -4.94 11.61
C THR A 110 -11.40 -5.90 11.10
N SER A 111 -10.15 -5.43 10.95
CA SER A 111 -9.01 -6.25 10.52
C SER A 111 -7.71 -5.62 10.98
N ILE A 112 -6.69 -6.44 11.18
CA ILE A 112 -5.29 -6.02 11.33
C ILE A 112 -4.48 -6.93 10.43
N THR A 113 -3.82 -6.35 9.44
CA THR A 113 -3.00 -7.08 8.46
C THR A 113 -1.64 -6.44 8.33
N SER A 114 -0.64 -7.22 7.98
CA SER A 114 0.67 -6.70 7.63
C SER A 114 1.27 -7.46 6.45
N GLY A 115 2.21 -6.82 5.79
CA GLY A 115 2.84 -7.40 4.62
C GLY A 115 4.08 -6.64 4.17
N SER A 116 4.51 -6.97 2.97
CA SER A 116 5.67 -6.31 2.35
C SER A 116 5.40 -6.01 0.88
N THR A 117 6.01 -4.93 0.42
CA THR A 117 6.01 -4.56 -0.99
C THR A 117 7.09 -5.35 -1.72
N LEU A 118 6.73 -6.00 -2.82
CA LEU A 118 7.62 -6.80 -3.67
C LEU A 118 8.21 -5.97 -4.82
N MET A 119 7.44 -5.00 -5.33
CA MET A 119 7.87 -4.09 -6.40
C MET A 119 7.18 -2.73 -6.24
N ARG A 120 7.89 -1.66 -6.63
CA ARG A 120 7.35 -0.29 -6.63
C ARG A 120 7.78 0.44 -7.90
N MET A 121 6.90 1.30 -8.42
CA MET A 121 7.14 2.16 -9.56
C MET A 121 6.59 3.57 -9.30
N ASN A 122 7.14 4.58 -9.97
CA ASN A 122 6.70 5.97 -9.90
C ASN A 122 6.66 6.51 -8.46
N LEU A 123 7.76 6.37 -7.72
CA LEU A 123 7.87 6.71 -6.29
C LEU A 123 7.50 8.16 -5.98
N ASP A 124 7.74 9.07 -6.92
CA ASP A 124 7.44 10.50 -6.86
C ASP A 124 5.93 10.83 -6.87
N LYS A 125 5.08 9.83 -7.16
CA LYS A 125 3.63 9.98 -7.31
C LYS A 125 2.81 9.28 -6.22
N GLY A 126 3.45 8.93 -5.11
CA GLY A 126 2.81 8.25 -3.98
C GLY A 126 1.73 9.06 -3.28
N ASN A 127 1.79 10.38 -3.36
CA ASN A 127 0.91 11.30 -2.63
C ASN A 127 -0.40 11.65 -3.37
N TYR A 128 -0.73 10.97 -4.45
CA TYR A 128 -2.02 11.19 -5.10
C TYR A 128 -3.18 10.79 -4.18
N PRO A 129 -4.28 11.58 -4.13
CA PRO A 129 -5.27 11.49 -3.07
C PRO A 129 -6.23 10.28 -3.18
N ILE A 130 -6.35 9.68 -4.34
CA ILE A 130 -7.19 8.49 -4.55
C ILE A 130 -6.31 7.29 -4.76
N ALA A 131 -6.64 6.18 -4.10
CA ALA A 131 -5.93 4.93 -4.31
C ALA A 131 -6.89 3.77 -4.53
N GLN A 132 -6.44 2.80 -5.31
CA GLN A 132 -7.12 1.53 -5.51
C GLN A 132 -6.23 0.38 -5.04
N LEU A 133 -6.81 -0.46 -4.21
CA LEU A 133 -6.20 -1.69 -3.71
C LEU A 133 -6.93 -2.87 -4.35
N TRP A 134 -6.27 -3.49 -5.31
CA TRP A 134 -6.75 -4.67 -6.03
C TRP A 134 -6.26 -5.89 -5.30
N GLN A 135 -7.16 -6.77 -4.87
CA GLN A 135 -6.89 -7.86 -3.96
C GLN A 135 -7.00 -9.20 -4.65
N TRP A 136 -6.08 -10.10 -4.33
CA TRP A 136 -5.92 -11.38 -4.97
C TRP A 136 -5.61 -12.48 -3.97
N ASN A 137 -6.14 -13.68 -4.23
CA ASN A 137 -5.62 -14.93 -3.67
C ASN A 137 -4.73 -15.57 -4.74
N VAL A 138 -3.42 -15.60 -4.50
CA VAL A 138 -2.42 -16.06 -5.48
C VAL A 138 -1.81 -17.37 -5.03
N LYS A 139 -1.97 -18.42 -5.85
CA LYS A 139 -1.45 -19.79 -5.63
C LYS A 139 -0.04 -19.95 -6.19
N ASP A 140 0.29 -19.19 -7.26
CA ASP A 140 1.62 -19.16 -7.89
C ASP A 140 2.13 -17.71 -7.96
N PRO A 141 2.86 -17.25 -6.91
CA PRO A 141 3.39 -15.89 -6.86
C PRO A 141 4.40 -15.57 -7.96
N GLU A 142 5.17 -16.55 -8.43
CA GLU A 142 6.18 -16.33 -9.46
C GLU A 142 5.53 -16.01 -10.81
N VAL A 143 4.55 -16.81 -11.22
CA VAL A 143 3.77 -16.56 -12.43
C VAL A 143 3.07 -15.20 -12.33
N PHE A 144 2.41 -14.91 -11.21
CA PHE A 144 1.69 -13.67 -11.01
C PHE A 144 2.62 -12.45 -11.15
N MET A 145 3.78 -12.45 -10.49
CA MET A 145 4.76 -11.37 -10.54
C MET A 145 5.33 -11.18 -11.95
N ASN A 146 5.74 -12.27 -12.62
CA ASN A 146 6.35 -12.20 -13.95
C ASN A 146 5.38 -11.64 -14.99
N GLU A 147 4.12 -12.10 -14.96
CA GLU A 147 3.09 -11.58 -15.87
C GLU A 147 2.70 -10.14 -15.54
N PHE A 148 2.69 -9.74 -14.25
CA PHE A 148 2.46 -8.37 -13.87
C PHE A 148 3.58 -7.43 -14.33
N ILE A 149 4.85 -7.81 -14.18
CA ILE A 149 6.00 -7.06 -14.72
C ILE A 149 5.89 -6.93 -16.24
N SER A 150 5.45 -7.99 -16.92
CA SER A 150 5.21 -7.95 -18.36
C SER A 150 4.08 -6.98 -18.74
N LEU A 151 3.00 -6.96 -17.97
CA LEU A 151 1.88 -6.04 -18.16
C LEU A 151 2.33 -4.58 -18.04
N THR A 152 3.11 -4.23 -16.99
CA THR A 152 3.52 -2.83 -16.73
C THR A 152 4.39 -2.23 -17.85
N LYS A 153 5.09 -3.07 -18.63
CA LYS A 153 5.86 -2.62 -19.81
C LYS A 153 4.97 -2.16 -20.97
N SER A 154 3.76 -2.67 -21.06
CA SER A 154 2.82 -2.38 -22.14
C SER A 154 1.63 -1.52 -21.68
N PHE A 155 1.41 -1.47 -20.40
CA PHE A 155 0.34 -0.72 -19.75
C PHE A 155 0.93 0.20 -18.67
N PRO A 156 1.48 1.36 -19.06
CA PRO A 156 2.11 2.29 -18.14
C PRO A 156 1.09 2.88 -17.17
N GLN A 157 1.55 3.16 -15.95
CA GLN A 157 0.75 3.78 -14.91
C GLN A 157 1.20 5.22 -14.68
N ASP A 158 0.23 6.15 -14.58
CA ASP A 158 0.51 7.57 -14.32
C ASP A 158 0.76 7.86 -12.84
N GLY A 159 0.17 7.06 -11.95
CA GLY A 159 0.34 7.15 -10.49
C GLY A 159 1.42 6.22 -9.95
N TYR A 160 1.63 6.30 -8.64
CA TYR A 160 2.41 5.29 -7.93
C TYR A 160 1.76 3.91 -8.10
N LEU A 161 2.60 2.91 -8.26
CA LEU A 161 2.16 1.53 -8.33
C LEU A 161 3.05 0.66 -7.45
N SER A 162 2.44 -0.21 -6.69
CA SER A 162 3.14 -1.28 -6.00
C SER A 162 2.39 -2.60 -6.10
N ILE A 163 3.14 -3.69 -6.02
CA ILE A 163 2.63 -5.03 -5.81
C ILE A 163 3.27 -5.58 -4.56
N GLY A 164 2.50 -6.28 -3.75
CA GLY A 164 2.99 -6.85 -2.51
C GLY A 164 2.20 -8.05 -2.04
N ARG A 165 2.65 -8.59 -0.93
CA ARG A 165 2.02 -9.74 -0.27
C ARG A 165 1.55 -9.38 1.13
N ILE A 166 0.51 -10.06 1.58
CA ILE A 166 0.02 -10.06 2.95
C ILE A 166 0.72 -11.23 3.66
N SER A 167 1.42 -10.94 4.75
CA SER A 167 2.24 -11.94 5.46
C SER A 167 1.67 -12.32 6.83
N GLN A 168 0.88 -11.42 7.43
CA GLN A 168 0.30 -11.62 8.75
C GLN A 168 -1.13 -11.07 8.79
N GLY A 169 -1.97 -11.73 9.54
CA GLY A 169 -3.40 -11.49 9.52
C GLY A 169 -4.02 -11.99 8.21
N SER A 170 -5.33 -11.91 8.12
CA SER A 170 -6.08 -12.19 6.89
C SER A 170 -7.09 -11.08 6.66
N GLY A 171 -7.24 -10.66 5.43
CA GLY A 171 -8.39 -9.86 5.03
C GLY A 171 -9.67 -10.70 5.05
N PRO A 172 -10.83 -10.05 4.91
CA PRO A 172 -12.13 -10.74 5.03
C PRO A 172 -12.36 -11.83 3.98
N ASN A 173 -11.64 -11.78 2.84
CA ASN A 173 -11.80 -12.70 1.72
C ASN A 173 -10.59 -13.64 1.52
N GLY A 174 -9.62 -13.63 2.44
CA GLY A 174 -8.42 -14.48 2.36
C GLY A 174 -7.38 -13.99 1.35
N GLU A 175 -7.25 -12.67 1.21
CA GLU A 175 -6.27 -12.04 0.31
C GLU A 175 -4.84 -12.41 0.69
N SER A 176 -4.05 -12.82 -0.28
CA SER A 176 -2.61 -13.11 -0.11
C SER A 176 -1.71 -12.08 -0.76
N HIS A 177 -2.19 -11.43 -1.82
CA HIS A 177 -1.44 -10.42 -2.58
C HIS A 177 -2.33 -9.23 -2.95
N TYR A 178 -1.67 -8.11 -3.22
CA TYR A 178 -2.33 -6.89 -3.66
C TYR A 178 -1.55 -6.19 -4.77
N ILE A 179 -2.28 -5.42 -5.58
CA ILE A 179 -1.74 -4.37 -6.43
C ILE A 179 -2.33 -3.07 -5.90
N TYR A 180 -1.48 -2.09 -5.61
CA TYR A 180 -1.87 -0.77 -5.13
C TYR A 180 -1.50 0.28 -6.16
N THR A 181 -2.48 1.09 -6.55
CA THR A 181 -2.28 2.19 -7.51
C THR A 181 -2.81 3.49 -6.93
N THR A 182 -2.13 4.61 -7.19
CA THR A 182 -2.63 5.94 -6.85
C THR A 182 -3.08 6.71 -8.08
N HIS A 183 -4.03 7.61 -7.91
CA HIS A 183 -4.65 8.41 -8.95
C HIS A 183 -4.75 9.86 -8.50
N LYS A 184 -4.46 10.80 -9.42
CA LYS A 184 -4.49 12.24 -9.11
C LYS A 184 -5.89 12.76 -8.74
N ASP A 185 -6.94 12.07 -9.21
CA ASP A 185 -8.32 12.41 -8.94
C ASP A 185 -9.24 11.18 -9.14
N TYR A 186 -10.51 11.33 -8.76
CA TYR A 186 -11.50 10.29 -8.87
C TYR A 186 -11.83 9.90 -10.32
N GLY A 187 -11.83 10.88 -11.24
CA GLY A 187 -12.05 10.61 -12.67
C GLY A 187 -10.97 9.70 -13.26
N SER A 188 -9.71 9.94 -12.88
CA SER A 188 -8.58 9.10 -13.28
C SER A 188 -8.70 7.67 -12.71
N ALA A 189 -9.18 7.52 -11.48
CA ALA A 189 -9.44 6.21 -10.88
C ALA A 189 -10.59 5.46 -11.58
N LEU A 190 -11.71 6.14 -11.85
CA LEU A 190 -12.86 5.56 -12.57
C LEU A 190 -12.51 5.12 -13.98
N SER A 191 -11.72 5.91 -14.67
CA SER A 191 -11.32 5.63 -16.05
C SER A 191 -10.08 4.75 -16.16
N TRP A 192 -9.58 4.20 -15.03
CA TRP A 192 -8.43 3.30 -15.07
C TRP A 192 -8.75 2.05 -15.88
N GLY A 193 -7.80 1.66 -16.71
CA GLY A 193 -7.94 0.51 -17.60
C GLY A 193 -7.26 0.75 -18.95
N PRO A 194 -7.20 -0.27 -19.82
CA PRO A 194 -6.60 -0.15 -21.15
C PRO A 194 -7.22 0.96 -21.98
N LYS A 195 -6.38 1.79 -22.64
CA LYS A 195 -6.81 2.94 -23.45
C LYS A 195 -6.73 2.68 -24.95
N ASN A 196 -6.07 1.62 -25.35
CA ASN A 196 -5.87 1.25 -26.76
C ASN A 196 -5.78 -0.27 -26.90
N GLU A 197 -5.79 -0.75 -28.16
CA GLU A 197 -5.76 -2.18 -28.47
C GLU A 197 -4.51 -2.89 -27.91
N LYS A 198 -3.33 -2.27 -27.97
CA LYS A 198 -2.08 -2.85 -27.45
C LYS A 198 -2.18 -3.09 -25.94
N GLU A 199 -2.69 -2.12 -25.20
CA GLU A 199 -2.89 -2.25 -23.74
C GLU A 199 -3.96 -3.28 -23.43
N GLN A 200 -5.06 -3.32 -24.21
CA GLN A 200 -6.10 -4.33 -24.07
C GLN A 200 -5.57 -5.75 -24.25
N VAL A 201 -4.76 -5.98 -25.30
CA VAL A 201 -4.12 -7.27 -25.56
C VAL A 201 -3.20 -7.68 -24.41
N ALA A 202 -2.40 -6.74 -23.89
CA ALA A 202 -1.52 -7.00 -22.77
C ALA A 202 -2.30 -7.36 -21.48
N PHE A 203 -3.41 -6.65 -21.22
CA PHE A 203 -4.26 -6.89 -20.06
C PHE A 203 -4.96 -8.26 -20.14
N VAL A 204 -5.53 -8.59 -21.29
CA VAL A 204 -6.14 -9.92 -21.54
C VAL A 204 -5.11 -11.04 -21.42
N LYS A 205 -3.88 -10.82 -21.92
CA LYS A 205 -2.78 -11.79 -21.74
C LYS A 205 -2.47 -12.02 -20.27
N PHE A 206 -2.34 -10.96 -19.48
CA PHE A 206 -2.13 -11.03 -18.04
C PHE A 206 -3.22 -11.87 -17.38
N GLN A 207 -4.49 -11.53 -17.59
CA GLN A 207 -5.62 -12.29 -17.04
C GLN A 207 -5.58 -13.77 -17.44
N LYS A 208 -5.38 -14.07 -18.73
CA LYS A 208 -5.33 -15.45 -19.22
C LYS A 208 -4.22 -16.27 -18.56
N LYS A 209 -3.09 -15.65 -18.23
CA LYS A 209 -1.94 -16.31 -17.63
C LYS A 209 -2.07 -16.48 -16.12
N THR A 210 -2.70 -15.53 -15.45
CA THR A 210 -2.81 -15.52 -13.97
C THR A 210 -4.07 -16.20 -13.46
N ASN A 211 -5.20 -16.13 -14.16
CA ASN A 211 -6.47 -16.74 -13.72
C ASN A 211 -6.40 -18.22 -13.32
N PRO A 212 -5.56 -19.08 -13.95
CA PRO A 212 -5.44 -20.46 -13.49
C PRO A 212 -4.84 -20.61 -12.08
N THR A 213 -4.06 -19.62 -11.65
CA THR A 213 -3.30 -19.66 -10.39
C THR A 213 -3.58 -18.50 -9.45
N SER A 214 -4.56 -17.67 -9.76
CA SER A 214 -4.97 -16.56 -8.88
C SER A 214 -6.45 -16.25 -9.03
N ASP A 215 -7.06 -15.92 -7.91
CA ASP A 215 -8.47 -15.51 -7.82
C ASP A 215 -8.51 -14.01 -7.50
N TYR A 216 -9.15 -13.21 -8.37
CA TYR A 216 -9.41 -11.80 -8.09
C TYR A 216 -10.55 -11.67 -7.09
N LEU A 217 -10.32 -10.96 -5.98
CA LEU A 217 -11.24 -10.86 -4.85
C LEU A 217 -11.97 -9.51 -4.77
N GLY A 218 -11.57 -8.57 -5.62
CA GLY A 218 -12.20 -7.25 -5.70
C GLY A 218 -11.21 -6.11 -5.52
N THR A 219 -11.76 -4.90 -5.62
CA THR A 219 -11.01 -3.66 -5.46
C THR A 219 -11.61 -2.81 -4.34
N VAL A 220 -10.76 -2.36 -3.43
CA VAL A 220 -11.11 -1.30 -2.48
C VAL A 220 -10.58 0.02 -3.03
N THR A 221 -11.44 1.04 -3.14
CA THR A 221 -11.03 2.40 -3.50
C THR A 221 -11.09 3.27 -2.26
N VAL A 222 -10.01 4.00 -2.00
CA VAL A 222 -9.88 4.89 -0.85
C VAL A 222 -9.53 6.30 -1.27
N ARG A 223 -9.87 7.25 -0.40
CA ARG A 223 -9.40 8.63 -0.48
C ARG A 223 -8.54 8.92 0.74
N ASN A 224 -7.34 9.43 0.51
CA ASN A 224 -6.50 9.90 1.61
C ASN A 224 -7.17 11.05 2.36
N VAL A 225 -7.33 10.90 3.66
CA VAL A 225 -7.84 11.93 4.56
C VAL A 225 -6.69 12.78 5.07
N LYS A 226 -5.62 12.10 5.54
CA LYS A 226 -4.39 12.76 6.01
C LYS A 226 -3.22 11.77 6.02
N SER A 227 -2.02 12.30 5.80
CA SER A 227 -0.76 11.57 5.95
C SER A 227 0.17 12.33 6.88
N TRP A 228 0.96 11.58 7.65
CA TRP A 228 2.00 12.06 8.56
C TRP A 228 3.32 11.38 8.16
N ASN A 229 4.15 12.11 7.41
CA ASN A 229 5.46 11.66 6.90
C ASN A 229 6.58 12.12 7.81
#